data_f125fd29c1028d128f6f8487d0a61011
#
_entry.id   f125fd29c1028d128f6f8487d0a61011
#
_cell.length_a   1.000
_cell.length_b   1.000
_cell.length_c   1.000
_cell.angle_alpha   90.00
_cell.angle_beta   90.00
_cell.angle_gamma   90.00
#
_symmetry.space_group_name_H-M   'P 1'
#
loop_
_entity.id
_entity.type
_entity.pdbx_description
1 polymer ?
#
loop_
_entity_poly.entity_id
_entity_poly.type
_entity_poly.pdbx_seq_one_letter_code
_entity_poly.pdbx_strand_id
1 'polypeptide(L)'
;MEQLLRQRAESIWTAAIRSVLPDEAVRRALEHFHPQGRVFLVAAGKAAWQMAHAALAVLGCVDGGIVITKYGHVRGPLPGVTCCEAGHPVPDDNAGAGACQRSAGGRHRAVSALRRRQCAV
;
A
#
# COMPACT_ATOMS: atom_id res chain seq x y z
N MET A 1 26.74 -22.51 23.59
CA MET A 1 25.59 -21.97 24.39
C MET A 1 25.22 -20.57 23.97
N GLU A 2 26.17 -19.67 23.83
CA GLU A 2 25.95 -18.28 23.40
C GLU A 2 25.27 -18.18 22.04
N GLN A 3 25.70 -18.96 21.08
CA GLN A 3 25.10 -18.99 19.70
C GLN A 3 23.63 -19.42 19.72
N LEU A 4 23.28 -20.37 20.59
CA LEU A 4 21.89 -20.81 20.75
C LEU A 4 21.02 -19.73 21.38
N LEU A 5 21.54 -19.00 22.36
CA LEU A 5 20.81 -17.86 22.95
C LEU A 5 20.59 -16.74 21.98
N ARG A 6 21.59 -16.42 21.15
CA ARG A 6 21.48 -15.43 20.08
C ARG A 6 20.41 -15.81 19.06
N GLN A 7 20.42 -17.05 18.56
CA GLN A 7 19.41 -17.54 17.62
C GLN A 7 18.00 -17.49 18.20
N ARG A 8 17.83 -17.84 19.47
CA ARG A 8 16.53 -17.74 20.15
C ARG A 8 16.08 -16.28 20.28
N ALA A 9 16.96 -15.39 20.67
CA ALA A 9 16.66 -13.97 20.75
C ALA A 9 16.27 -13.42 19.36
N GLU A 10 17.01 -13.75 18.32
CA GLU A 10 16.71 -13.36 16.93
C GLU A 10 15.34 -13.88 16.47
N SER A 11 15.00 -15.12 16.80
CA SER A 11 13.68 -15.67 16.43
C SER A 11 12.54 -14.96 17.15
N ILE A 12 12.71 -14.63 18.43
CA ILE A 12 11.69 -13.94 19.22
C ILE A 12 11.44 -12.53 18.70
N TRP A 13 12.50 -11.72 18.55
CA TRP A 13 12.31 -10.33 18.09
C TRP A 13 11.85 -10.26 16.62
N THR A 14 12.29 -11.20 15.77
CA THR A 14 11.81 -11.28 14.39
C THR A 14 10.33 -11.64 14.34
N ALA A 15 9.88 -12.58 15.14
CA ALA A 15 8.47 -12.94 15.25
C ALA A 15 7.64 -11.76 15.79
N ALA A 16 8.13 -11.05 16.79
CA ALA A 16 7.47 -9.87 17.34
C ALA A 16 7.32 -8.76 16.29
N ILE A 17 8.37 -8.46 15.51
CA ILE A 17 8.31 -7.47 14.43
C ILE A 17 7.30 -7.91 13.37
N ARG A 18 7.35 -9.17 12.94
CA ARG A 18 6.42 -9.69 11.90
C ARG A 18 4.96 -9.58 12.33
N SER A 19 4.66 -9.79 13.62
CA SER A 19 3.29 -9.74 14.13
C SER A 19 2.66 -8.34 14.06
N VAL A 20 3.47 -7.29 14.00
CA VAL A 20 3.02 -5.88 13.94
C VAL A 20 3.25 -5.22 12.59
N LEU A 21 3.70 -5.98 11.58
CA LEU A 21 3.86 -5.43 10.24
C LEU A 21 2.50 -4.99 9.68
N PRO A 22 2.48 -3.84 8.98
CA PRO A 22 1.23 -3.29 8.45
C PRO A 22 0.56 -4.19 7.40
N ASP A 23 1.31 -5.00 6.69
CA ASP A 23 0.79 -5.93 5.67
C ASP A 23 -0.20 -6.93 6.25
N GLU A 24 0.18 -7.55 7.36
CA GLU A 24 -0.66 -8.55 8.02
C GLU A 24 -1.89 -7.93 8.70
N ALA A 25 -1.71 -6.73 9.27
CA ALA A 25 -2.83 -5.98 9.84
C ALA A 25 -3.87 -5.61 8.79
N VAL A 26 -3.43 -5.16 7.62
CA VAL A 26 -4.31 -4.83 6.49
C VAL A 26 -5.01 -6.06 5.95
N ARG A 27 -4.31 -7.18 5.78
CA ARG A 27 -4.92 -8.43 5.32
C ARG A 27 -6.04 -8.87 6.24
N ARG A 28 -5.80 -8.91 7.55
CA ARG A 28 -6.82 -9.28 8.55
C ARG A 28 -8.01 -8.31 8.55
N ALA A 29 -7.76 -7.02 8.42
CA ALA A 29 -8.82 -6.02 8.37
C ALA A 29 -9.70 -6.15 7.13
N LEU A 30 -9.14 -6.60 6.00
CA LEU A 30 -9.85 -6.75 4.73
C LEU A 30 -10.38 -8.17 4.47
N GLU A 31 -10.11 -9.14 5.34
CA GLU A 31 -10.51 -10.55 5.15
C GLU A 31 -12.01 -10.73 4.93
N HIS A 32 -12.82 -9.91 5.60
CA HIS A 32 -14.28 -9.94 5.49
C HIS A 32 -14.84 -8.70 4.75
N PHE A 33 -13.99 -7.95 4.09
CA PHE A 33 -14.41 -6.76 3.36
C PHE A 33 -14.87 -7.14 1.95
N HIS A 34 -16.17 -7.14 1.72
CA HIS A 34 -16.80 -7.42 0.43
C HIS A 34 -17.56 -6.19 -0.08
N PRO A 35 -16.89 -5.28 -0.79
CA PRO A 35 -17.52 -4.06 -1.25
C PRO A 35 -18.58 -4.33 -2.33
N GLN A 36 -19.75 -3.70 -2.19
CA GLN A 36 -20.86 -3.80 -3.13
C GLN A 36 -20.84 -2.72 -4.22
N GLY A 37 -19.77 -1.94 -4.31
CA GLY A 37 -19.69 -0.81 -5.24
C GLY A 37 -18.26 -0.42 -5.56
N ARG A 38 -18.10 0.85 -5.94
CA ARG A 38 -16.80 1.40 -6.29
C ARG A 38 -15.91 1.52 -5.05
N VAL A 39 -14.66 1.12 -5.19
CA VAL A 39 -13.66 1.16 -4.12
C VAL A 39 -12.58 2.17 -4.46
N PHE A 40 -12.39 3.13 -3.56
CA PHE A 40 -11.29 4.08 -3.63
C PHE A 40 -10.34 3.86 -2.45
N LEU A 41 -9.05 3.82 -2.76
CA LEU A 41 -8.00 3.60 -1.77
C LEU A 41 -7.33 4.93 -1.43
N VAL A 42 -7.37 5.31 -0.16
CA VAL A 42 -6.67 6.49 0.37
C VAL A 42 -5.76 6.05 1.50
N ALA A 43 -4.47 6.31 1.39
CA ALA A 43 -3.50 6.00 2.42
C ALA A 43 -2.51 7.15 2.62
N ALA A 44 -2.30 7.55 3.87
CA ALA A 44 -1.36 8.60 4.22
C ALA A 44 -0.48 8.19 5.40
N GLY A 45 0.80 8.53 5.36
CA GLY A 45 1.77 8.27 6.42
C GLY A 45 2.97 7.43 5.99
N LYS A 46 3.83 7.10 6.94
CA LYS A 46 5.11 6.41 6.70
C LYS A 46 4.93 5.02 6.08
N ALA A 47 3.91 4.28 6.50
CA ALA A 47 3.61 2.93 6.02
C ALA A 47 2.56 2.91 4.90
N ALA A 48 2.11 4.08 4.43
CA ALA A 48 0.99 4.21 3.49
C ALA A 48 1.18 3.38 2.22
N TRP A 49 2.37 3.42 1.63
CA TRP A 49 2.65 2.64 0.43
C TRP A 49 2.54 1.13 0.68
N GLN A 50 3.13 0.66 1.77
CA GLN A 50 3.14 -0.76 2.15
C GLN A 50 1.72 -1.26 2.47
N MET A 51 0.94 -0.47 3.20
CA MET A 51 -0.46 -0.78 3.50
C MET A 51 -1.32 -0.82 2.24
N ALA A 52 -1.15 0.15 1.34
CA ALA A 52 -1.84 0.20 0.06
C ALA A 52 -1.49 -0.99 -0.84
N HIS A 53 -0.22 -1.37 -0.88
CA HIS A 53 0.25 -2.56 -1.61
C HIS A 53 -0.42 -3.84 -1.06
N ALA A 54 -0.46 -4.00 0.26
CA ALA A 54 -1.12 -5.14 0.90
C ALA A 54 -2.64 -5.15 0.64
N ALA A 55 -3.29 -3.97 0.68
CA ALA A 55 -4.70 -3.84 0.37
C ALA A 55 -5.01 -4.25 -1.08
N LEU A 56 -4.21 -3.80 -2.04
CA LEU A 56 -4.35 -4.20 -3.45
C LEU A 56 -4.16 -5.69 -3.67
N ALA A 57 -3.26 -6.33 -2.90
CA ALA A 57 -3.06 -7.78 -2.98
C ALA A 57 -4.31 -8.56 -2.52
N VAL A 58 -5.10 -8.00 -1.60
CA VAL A 58 -6.35 -8.62 -1.13
C VAL A 58 -7.53 -8.26 -2.03
N LEU A 59 -7.67 -7.00 -2.40
CA LEU A 59 -8.80 -6.48 -3.18
C LEU A 59 -8.70 -6.80 -4.67
N GLY A 60 -7.52 -7.08 -5.17
CA GLY A 60 -7.23 -7.32 -6.58
C GLY A 60 -7.25 -6.06 -7.43
N CYS A 61 -8.25 -5.20 -7.30
CA CYS A 61 -8.34 -3.94 -8.01
C CYS A 61 -9.10 -2.87 -7.20
N VAL A 62 -8.87 -1.62 -7.56
CA VAL A 62 -9.60 -0.46 -7.03
C VAL A 62 -9.99 0.46 -8.19
N ASP A 63 -11.04 1.24 -8.03
CA ASP A 63 -11.51 2.20 -9.04
C ASP A 63 -10.65 3.45 -9.12
N GLY A 64 -9.86 3.71 -8.09
CA GLY A 64 -8.90 4.78 -8.00
C GLY A 64 -8.32 4.88 -6.60
N GLY A 65 -7.32 5.72 -6.44
CA GLY A 65 -6.75 5.94 -5.12
C GLY A 65 -5.57 6.91 -5.11
N ILE A 66 -5.19 7.29 -3.90
CA ILE A 66 -4.03 8.12 -3.64
C ILE A 66 -3.27 7.60 -2.43
N VAL A 67 -1.97 7.54 -2.56
CA VAL A 67 -1.04 7.24 -1.47
C VAL A 67 -0.13 8.43 -1.28
N ILE A 68 -0.04 8.92 -0.06
CA ILE A 68 0.86 10.01 0.32
C ILE A 68 1.79 9.49 1.41
N THR A 69 3.08 9.44 1.12
CA THR A 69 4.10 8.96 2.06
C THR A 69 5.30 9.90 2.09
N LYS A 70 6.24 9.65 2.97
CA LYS A 70 7.46 10.46 3.04
C LYS A 70 8.41 10.12 1.88
N TYR A 71 9.32 11.03 1.56
CA TYR A 71 10.34 10.84 0.54
C TYR A 71 11.10 9.51 0.69
N GLY A 72 11.32 8.82 -0.43
CA GLY A 72 12.03 7.54 -0.49
C GLY A 72 11.22 6.34 0.00
N HIS A 73 9.92 6.49 0.26
CA HIS A 73 9.05 5.39 0.72
C HIS A 73 8.13 4.80 -0.36
N VAL A 74 8.04 5.42 -1.53
CA VAL A 74 7.39 4.83 -2.69
C VAL A 74 8.35 3.81 -3.30
N ARG A 75 7.99 2.53 -3.26
CA ARG A 75 8.83 1.41 -3.74
C ARG A 75 8.50 0.99 -5.17
N GLY A 76 7.53 1.64 -5.78
CA GLY A 76 7.11 1.37 -7.15
C GLY A 76 5.66 1.79 -7.41
N PRO A 77 5.20 1.68 -8.66
CA PRO A 77 3.84 2.03 -9.03
C PRO A 77 2.83 1.04 -8.44
N LEU A 78 1.69 1.55 -7.99
CA LEU A 78 0.55 0.75 -7.55
C LEU A 78 -0.57 0.83 -8.60
N PRO A 79 -1.12 -0.30 -9.07
CA PRO A 79 -2.16 -0.30 -10.10
C PRO A 79 -3.39 0.49 -9.70
N GLY A 80 -3.78 1.48 -10.50
CA GLY A 80 -4.96 2.31 -10.26
C GLY A 80 -4.81 3.35 -9.15
N VAL A 81 -3.61 3.52 -8.58
CA VAL A 81 -3.35 4.42 -7.46
C VAL A 81 -2.27 5.42 -7.82
N THR A 82 -2.49 6.68 -7.48
CA THR A 82 -1.49 7.75 -7.59
C THR A 82 -0.65 7.79 -6.32
N CYS A 83 0.68 7.67 -6.45
CA CYS A 83 1.60 7.75 -5.32
C CYS A 83 2.29 9.10 -5.29
N CYS A 84 2.23 9.77 -4.16
CA CYS A 84 2.88 11.06 -3.90
C CYS A 84 3.82 10.96 -2.70
N GLU A 85 4.93 11.67 -2.77
CA GLU A 85 5.87 11.80 -1.66
C GLU A 85 5.87 13.24 -1.13
N ALA A 86 6.00 13.40 0.17
CA ALA A 86 5.98 14.68 0.86
C ALA A 86 6.97 14.71 2.02
N GLY A 87 7.31 15.90 2.50
CA GLY A 87 8.16 16.10 3.67
C GLY A 87 7.55 15.50 4.94
N HIS A 88 8.41 14.97 5.81
CA HIS A 88 8.01 14.45 7.11
C HIS A 88 9.19 14.57 8.11
N PRO A 89 8.99 15.03 9.33
CA PRO A 89 7.72 15.39 10.01
C PRO A 89 7.18 16.78 9.65
N VAL A 90 7.99 17.65 9.10
CA VAL A 90 7.58 19.00 8.71
C VAL A 90 7.21 19.00 7.23
N PRO A 91 6.01 19.46 6.84
CA PRO A 91 5.68 19.66 5.44
C PRO A 91 6.64 20.65 4.79
N ASP A 92 7.07 20.35 3.57
CA ASP A 92 7.86 21.29 2.79
C ASP A 92 6.96 22.43 2.29
N ASP A 93 7.44 23.67 2.31
CA ASP A 93 6.75 24.81 1.71
C ASP A 93 6.58 24.63 0.19
N ASN A 94 7.33 23.70 -0.40
CA ASN A 94 7.25 23.26 -1.79
C ASN A 94 6.35 22.04 -2.02
N ALA A 95 5.39 21.77 -1.13
CA ALA A 95 4.48 20.63 -1.25
C ALA A 95 3.67 20.58 -2.58
N GLY A 96 3.75 21.62 -3.40
CA GLY A 96 3.28 21.62 -4.80
C GLY A 96 4.21 20.93 -5.80
N ALA A 97 5.45 20.64 -5.44
CA ALA A 97 6.46 20.01 -6.28
C ALA A 97 6.82 18.59 -5.84
N GLY A 98 6.19 18.07 -4.79
CA GLY A 98 6.35 16.67 -4.38
C GLY A 98 6.06 15.76 -5.58
N ALA A 99 7.04 14.93 -5.95
CA ALA A 99 6.96 14.06 -7.11
C ALA A 99 5.76 13.11 -7.00
N CYS A 100 4.64 13.56 -7.52
CA CYS A 100 3.43 12.74 -7.64
C CYS A 100 3.60 11.82 -8.84
N GLN A 101 3.99 10.58 -8.60
CA GLN A 101 4.10 9.58 -9.64
C GLN A 101 2.72 9.00 -9.91
N ARG A 102 2.09 9.47 -10.97
CA ARG A 102 0.98 8.74 -11.55
C ARG A 102 1.54 7.45 -12.15
N SER A 103 1.08 6.31 -11.68
CA SER A 103 1.32 5.09 -12.42
C SER A 103 0.72 5.29 -13.80
N ALA A 104 1.58 5.41 -14.81
CA ALA A 104 1.17 5.40 -16.20
C ALA A 104 0.65 3.99 -16.53
N GLY A 105 -0.54 3.68 -16.03
CA GLY A 105 -1.34 2.56 -16.47
C GLY A 105 -1.73 2.86 -17.90
N GLY A 106 -1.09 2.15 -18.84
CA GLY A 106 -1.33 2.31 -20.26
C GLY A 106 -2.80 2.29 -20.60
N ARG A 107 -3.14 3.23 -21.48
CA ARG A 107 -4.32 3.28 -22.38
C ARG A 107 -5.58 2.60 -21.88
N HIS A 108 -6.36 3.35 -21.21
CA HIS A 108 -7.68 3.01 -20.64
C HIS A 108 -8.79 2.68 -21.66
N ARG A 109 -8.53 2.24 -22.88
CA ARG A 109 -9.61 1.99 -23.86
C ARG A 109 -9.99 0.52 -24.07
N ALA A 110 -9.16 -0.44 -23.74
CA ALA A 110 -9.47 -1.86 -24.01
C ALA A 110 -9.67 -2.71 -22.74
N VAL A 111 -9.25 -2.22 -21.56
CA VAL A 111 -9.28 -3.01 -20.32
C VAL A 111 -10.52 -2.71 -19.46
N SER A 112 -11.24 -1.62 -19.75
CA SER A 112 -12.41 -1.21 -18.96
C SER A 112 -13.59 -2.18 -19.04
N ALA A 113 -13.72 -2.93 -20.12
CA ALA A 113 -14.81 -3.91 -20.26
C ALA A 113 -14.53 -5.24 -19.55
N LEU A 114 -13.27 -5.68 -19.53
CA LEU A 114 -12.88 -6.92 -18.82
C LEU A 114 -12.72 -6.70 -17.30
N ARG A 115 -12.21 -5.54 -16.90
CA ARG A 115 -12.03 -5.21 -15.47
C ARG A 115 -13.36 -5.01 -14.72
N ARG A 116 -14.41 -4.53 -15.38
CA ARG A 116 -15.74 -4.39 -14.75
C ARG A 116 -16.35 -5.70 -14.34
N ARG A 117 -15.89 -6.83 -14.88
CA ARG A 117 -16.36 -8.16 -14.51
C ARG A 117 -15.60 -8.77 -13.33
N GLN A 118 -14.39 -8.30 -13.04
CA GLN A 118 -13.57 -8.82 -11.94
C GLN A 118 -13.72 -8.04 -10.64
N CYS A 119 -14.14 -6.78 -10.69
CA CYS A 119 -14.46 -5.99 -9.50
C CYS A 119 -15.96 -6.03 -9.13
N ALA A 120 -16.79 -6.78 -9.86
CA ALA A 120 -18.23 -6.92 -9.65
C ALA A 120 -18.59 -8.36 -9.21
N VAL A 121 -17.88 -8.88 -8.21
CA VAL A 121 -18.26 -10.11 -7.50
C VAL A 121 -18.41 -9.80 -6.03
#